data_111f9ad7fce753b22c58ed3b79bfa333
#
_entry.id   111f9ad7fce753b22c58ed3b79bfa333
#
_cell.length_a   1.000
_cell.length_b   1.000
_cell.length_c   1.000
_cell.angle_alpha   90.00
_cell.angle_beta   90.00
_cell.angle_gamma   90.00
#
_symmetry.space_group_name_H-M   'P 1'
#
loop_
_entity.id
_entity.type
_entity.pdbx_description
1 polymer ?
#
loop_
_entity_poly.entity_id
_entity_poly.type
_entity_poly.pdbx_seq_one_letter_code
_entity_poly.pdbx_strand_id
1 'polypeptide(L)'
;MTTAGTFRSGVNAVILAGLSLTAATPCWAEPAGDADFAARQAEAQKVFREKVAPFVKTYCADCHGDKKMKGGITFSPALKEPGSVASGKKWKQALANVKAHDMPPEDFEKQPTDEERHMFTDWVGKVRFLSPKDPGNFVIRRLTKVEYGNTLRDLLGVDPVIAQELPDEVAGEGYLNTLSPLQSEQYLWIANDVLGRILAPDGAPPTEVQKRLFGESPAPGTDLRAAAESVARSLARKAYRRPASDAEVDVLLGVFDLACANKLSYPAALRLMLKAVLVSPQFLFITPAREAQAGQAIIPLDDYQLASRLSYLLWSTMPDAELSALADAGKLREPAVLKAQVKRLLADKRSRALFDGFGAQWLGLGDLKIKTFDTAKFPQMTSEMRSAMMDEARLFFESIVRENRSVVSFVDSDFTFLNGTLAALYGLEKS
;
A
#
# COMPACT_ATOMS: atom_id res chain seq x y z
N MET A 1 53.78 -7.18 -12.39
CA MET A 1 52.76 -8.14 -12.83
C MET A 1 52.15 -8.76 -11.59
N THR A 2 51.06 -8.20 -11.14
CA THR A 2 50.28 -8.68 -9.96
C THR A 2 48.81 -8.54 -10.32
N THR A 3 48.19 -9.68 -10.49
CA THR A 3 46.80 -9.84 -10.89
C THR A 3 45.89 -9.54 -9.70
N ALA A 4 44.98 -8.60 -9.88
CA ALA A 4 43.92 -8.28 -8.94
C ALA A 4 42.86 -9.39 -8.95
N GLY A 5 42.72 -10.07 -7.82
CA GLY A 5 41.64 -11.03 -7.58
C GLY A 5 40.36 -10.31 -7.12
N THR A 6 39.32 -10.41 -7.93
CA THR A 6 37.98 -9.96 -7.58
C THR A 6 37.35 -10.90 -6.56
N PHE A 7 37.14 -10.43 -5.33
CA PHE A 7 36.33 -11.12 -4.33
C PHE A 7 34.84 -11.00 -4.70
N ARG A 8 34.29 -12.09 -5.22
CA ARG A 8 32.85 -12.30 -5.24
C ARG A 8 32.43 -12.89 -3.90
N SER A 9 31.76 -12.10 -3.06
CA SER A 9 31.06 -12.61 -1.88
C SER A 9 29.84 -13.41 -2.34
N GLY A 10 30.00 -14.72 -2.47
CA GLY A 10 28.89 -15.64 -2.68
C GLY A 10 28.13 -15.83 -1.37
N VAL A 11 26.90 -15.38 -1.31
CA VAL A 11 25.94 -15.80 -0.27
C VAL A 11 25.50 -17.21 -0.65
N ASN A 12 26.11 -18.22 -0.06
CA ASN A 12 25.65 -19.61 -0.18
C ASN A 12 24.46 -19.77 0.77
N ALA A 13 23.26 -19.79 0.23
CA ALA A 13 22.06 -20.22 0.95
C ALA A 13 22.10 -21.75 1.03
N VAL A 14 22.29 -22.29 2.22
CA VAL A 14 22.15 -23.74 2.47
C VAL A 14 20.68 -24.00 2.76
N ILE A 15 19.99 -24.63 1.82
CA ILE A 15 18.63 -25.17 2.02
C ILE A 15 18.80 -26.57 2.59
N LEU A 16 18.48 -26.76 3.87
CA LEU A 16 18.29 -28.09 4.46
C LEU A 16 16.90 -28.61 4.05
N ALA A 17 16.84 -29.30 2.91
CA ALA A 17 15.65 -30.00 2.48
C ALA A 17 15.69 -31.43 3.03
N GLY A 18 14.86 -31.70 4.03
CA GLY A 18 14.49 -33.07 4.36
C GLY A 18 13.68 -33.69 3.20
N LEU A 19 14.23 -34.69 2.53
CA LEU A 19 13.57 -35.43 1.46
C LEU A 19 12.40 -36.25 2.04
N SER A 20 11.21 -35.68 1.97
CA SER A 20 9.95 -36.45 1.92
C SER A 20 9.28 -36.04 0.62
N LEU A 21 9.48 -36.81 -0.46
CA LEU A 21 8.73 -36.68 -1.70
C LEU A 21 7.28 -37.14 -1.47
N THR A 22 6.46 -36.29 -0.89
CA THR A 22 5.05 -36.28 -1.18
C THR A 22 4.81 -35.11 -2.12
N ALA A 23 4.41 -35.41 -3.35
CA ALA A 23 3.98 -34.41 -4.32
C ALA A 23 2.82 -33.63 -3.70
N ALA A 24 3.12 -32.57 -2.98
CA ALA A 24 2.13 -31.57 -2.60
C ALA A 24 1.71 -30.88 -3.90
N THR A 25 0.57 -31.28 -4.45
CA THR A 25 -0.15 -30.49 -5.43
C THR A 25 -0.21 -29.06 -4.86
N PRO A 26 0.25 -28.05 -5.60
CA PRO A 26 0.12 -26.68 -5.13
C PRO A 26 -1.36 -26.41 -4.94
N CYS A 27 -1.77 -26.22 -3.69
CA CYS A 27 -3.10 -25.78 -3.35
C CYS A 27 -3.22 -24.30 -3.79
N TRP A 28 -3.36 -24.10 -5.11
CA TRP A 28 -3.93 -22.90 -5.65
C TRP A 28 -5.41 -22.95 -5.31
N ALA A 29 -5.77 -22.64 -4.07
CA ALA A 29 -7.12 -22.18 -3.83
C ALA A 29 -7.25 -20.93 -4.70
N GLU A 30 -7.89 -21.07 -5.87
CA GLU A 30 -8.40 -19.92 -6.58
C GLU A 30 -9.13 -19.07 -5.56
N PRO A 31 -8.93 -17.73 -5.52
CA PRO A 31 -9.76 -16.89 -4.70
C PRO A 31 -11.18 -17.29 -5.05
N ALA A 32 -11.93 -17.69 -4.04
CA ALA A 32 -13.31 -18.19 -4.17
C ALA A 32 -13.99 -17.27 -5.18
N GLY A 33 -14.29 -17.81 -6.36
CA GLY A 33 -14.74 -17.01 -7.49
C GLY A 33 -16.02 -16.27 -7.10
N ASP A 34 -16.44 -15.28 -7.84
CA ASP A 34 -17.68 -14.52 -7.57
C ASP A 34 -18.89 -15.48 -7.35
N ALA A 35 -18.86 -16.69 -7.95
CA ALA A 35 -19.85 -17.75 -7.75
C ALA A 35 -19.82 -18.32 -6.32
N ASP A 36 -18.65 -18.60 -5.73
CA ASP A 36 -18.55 -19.11 -4.35
C ASP A 36 -18.93 -18.03 -3.34
N PHE A 37 -18.56 -16.77 -3.59
CA PHE A 37 -19.00 -15.66 -2.75
C PHE A 37 -20.52 -15.49 -2.81
N ALA A 38 -21.14 -15.54 -3.99
CA ALA A 38 -22.58 -15.44 -4.16
C ALA A 38 -23.31 -16.59 -3.46
N ALA A 39 -22.78 -17.84 -3.54
CA ALA A 39 -23.34 -18.98 -2.84
C ALA A 39 -23.28 -18.80 -1.33
N ARG A 40 -22.14 -18.36 -0.78
CA ARG A 40 -21.98 -18.07 0.67
C ARG A 40 -22.86 -16.90 1.13
N GLN A 41 -23.04 -15.90 0.30
CA GLN A 41 -23.95 -14.79 0.58
C GLN A 41 -25.40 -15.28 0.65
N ALA A 42 -25.84 -16.08 -0.31
CA ALA A 42 -27.18 -16.65 -0.33
C ALA A 42 -27.44 -17.53 0.90
N GLU A 43 -26.46 -18.38 1.28
CA GLU A 43 -26.54 -19.22 2.47
C GLU A 43 -26.59 -18.37 3.75
N ALA A 44 -25.71 -17.39 3.91
CA ALA A 44 -25.72 -16.51 5.09
C ALA A 44 -27.04 -15.74 5.22
N GLN A 45 -27.62 -15.31 4.09
CA GLN A 45 -28.90 -14.61 4.03
C GLN A 45 -30.08 -15.52 4.36
N LYS A 46 -30.02 -16.79 3.91
CA LYS A 46 -31.02 -17.80 4.24
C LYS A 46 -31.01 -18.09 5.75
N VAL A 47 -29.83 -18.40 6.31
CA VAL A 47 -29.69 -18.68 7.76
C VAL A 47 -30.11 -17.45 8.58
N PHE A 48 -29.82 -16.24 8.13
CA PHE A 48 -30.30 -15.04 8.80
C PHE A 48 -31.83 -15.00 8.89
N ARG A 49 -32.52 -15.16 7.78
CA ARG A 49 -33.98 -15.09 7.73
C ARG A 49 -34.66 -16.20 8.51
N GLU A 50 -34.16 -17.41 8.36
CA GLU A 50 -34.81 -18.60 8.89
C GLU A 50 -34.51 -18.87 10.39
N LYS A 51 -33.31 -18.46 10.84
CA LYS A 51 -32.83 -18.83 12.19
C LYS A 51 -32.43 -17.63 13.04
N VAL A 52 -31.58 -16.74 12.52
CA VAL A 52 -30.98 -15.65 13.32
C VAL A 52 -31.98 -14.54 13.63
N ALA A 53 -32.77 -14.11 12.65
CA ALA A 53 -33.79 -13.08 12.89
C ALA A 53 -34.85 -13.53 13.90
N PRO A 54 -35.36 -14.78 13.86
CA PRO A 54 -36.20 -15.34 14.94
C PRO A 54 -35.48 -15.37 16.30
N PHE A 55 -34.23 -15.82 16.34
CA PHE A 55 -33.43 -15.84 17.58
C PHE A 55 -33.35 -14.46 18.21
N VAL A 56 -32.95 -13.44 17.43
CA VAL A 56 -32.85 -12.06 17.93
C VAL A 56 -34.18 -11.51 18.39
N LYS A 57 -35.27 -11.81 17.68
CA LYS A 57 -36.62 -11.41 18.08
C LYS A 57 -37.05 -12.06 19.40
N THR A 58 -36.71 -13.33 19.61
CA THR A 58 -37.14 -14.09 20.80
C THR A 58 -36.30 -13.70 22.02
N TYR A 59 -34.99 -13.54 21.87
CA TYR A 59 -34.05 -13.46 23.00
C TYR A 59 -33.48 -12.05 23.23
N CYS A 60 -33.57 -11.15 22.26
CA CYS A 60 -32.90 -9.84 22.34
C CYS A 60 -33.87 -8.65 22.25
N ALA A 61 -34.90 -8.75 21.41
CA ALA A 61 -35.71 -7.58 21.02
C ALA A 61 -36.58 -7.01 22.14
N ASP A 62 -36.96 -7.79 23.14
CA ASP A 62 -37.77 -7.32 24.28
C ASP A 62 -37.02 -6.28 25.12
N CYS A 63 -35.69 -6.38 25.19
CA CYS A 63 -34.83 -5.42 25.89
C CYS A 63 -34.09 -4.47 24.94
N HIS A 64 -33.75 -4.90 23.73
CA HIS A 64 -32.97 -4.19 22.74
C HIS A 64 -33.74 -3.90 21.45
N GLY A 65 -35.02 -3.57 21.58
CA GLY A 65 -35.90 -3.09 20.50
C GLY A 65 -36.08 -1.58 20.54
N ASP A 66 -36.96 -1.07 19.67
CA ASP A 66 -37.19 0.37 19.54
C ASP A 66 -37.89 0.98 20.76
N LYS A 67 -38.68 0.19 21.51
CA LYS A 67 -39.41 0.66 22.71
C LYS A 67 -38.57 0.66 23.98
N LYS A 68 -37.66 -0.32 24.09
CA LYS A 68 -36.73 -0.46 25.22
C LYS A 68 -35.34 -0.60 24.66
N MET A 69 -34.54 0.44 24.80
CA MET A 69 -33.15 0.46 24.34
C MET A 69 -32.21 0.27 25.53
N LYS A 70 -32.32 -0.88 26.24
CA LYS A 70 -31.42 -1.16 27.37
C LYS A 70 -29.97 -1.04 26.92
N GLY A 71 -29.14 -0.31 27.68
CA GLY A 71 -27.76 -0.03 27.34
C GLY A 71 -27.56 0.82 26.07
N GLY A 72 -28.60 1.51 25.58
CA GLY A 72 -28.53 2.29 24.35
C GLY A 72 -28.48 1.46 23.07
N ILE A 73 -28.74 0.15 23.16
CA ILE A 73 -28.63 -0.78 22.03
C ILE A 73 -30.02 -1.14 21.49
N THR A 74 -30.18 -1.07 20.16
CA THR A 74 -31.35 -1.64 19.45
C THR A 74 -30.88 -2.51 18.28
N PHE A 75 -31.54 -3.68 18.10
CA PHE A 75 -31.33 -4.56 16.96
C PHE A 75 -32.26 -4.29 15.78
N SER A 76 -33.23 -3.37 15.90
CA SER A 76 -34.20 -3.08 14.84
C SER A 76 -33.54 -2.71 13.49
N PRO A 77 -32.52 -1.84 13.43
CA PRO A 77 -31.79 -1.59 12.17
C PRO A 77 -31.05 -2.83 11.66
N ALA A 78 -30.46 -3.61 12.57
CA ALA A 78 -29.69 -4.80 12.19
C ALA A 78 -30.59 -5.95 11.68
N LEU A 79 -31.83 -6.00 12.11
CA LEU A 79 -32.84 -6.93 11.56
C LEU A 79 -33.29 -6.54 10.16
N LYS A 80 -33.28 -5.24 9.81
CA LYS A 80 -33.60 -4.75 8.47
C LYS A 80 -32.41 -4.89 7.50
N GLU A 81 -31.23 -4.50 7.97
CA GLU A 81 -29.99 -4.47 7.18
C GLU A 81 -28.86 -5.21 7.92
N PRO A 82 -28.89 -6.55 7.95
CA PRO A 82 -27.92 -7.32 8.74
C PRO A 82 -26.49 -7.15 8.28
N GLY A 83 -26.26 -6.85 7.02
CA GLY A 83 -24.95 -6.68 6.41
C GLY A 83 -24.37 -5.27 6.50
N SER A 84 -25.07 -4.28 7.06
CA SER A 84 -24.54 -2.92 7.17
C SER A 84 -23.37 -2.87 8.17
N VAL A 85 -22.44 -1.92 7.98
CA VAL A 85 -21.27 -1.72 8.87
C VAL A 85 -21.71 -1.49 10.31
N ALA A 86 -22.76 -0.70 10.52
CA ALA A 86 -23.32 -0.43 11.83
C ALA A 86 -23.89 -1.70 12.49
N SER A 87 -24.54 -2.56 11.70
CA SER A 87 -25.03 -3.87 12.14
C SER A 87 -23.89 -4.81 12.48
N GLY A 88 -22.81 -4.83 11.69
CA GLY A 88 -21.63 -5.65 11.95
C GLY A 88 -20.97 -5.38 13.30
N LYS A 89 -20.89 -4.12 13.73
CA LYS A 89 -20.41 -3.77 15.08
C LYS A 89 -21.30 -4.33 16.18
N LYS A 90 -22.63 -4.25 16.01
CA LYS A 90 -23.61 -4.79 16.97
C LYS A 90 -23.56 -6.32 17.05
N TRP A 91 -23.40 -6.99 15.90
CA TRP A 91 -23.26 -8.45 15.87
C TRP A 91 -22.02 -8.91 16.63
N LYS A 92 -20.89 -8.19 16.51
CA LYS A 92 -19.65 -8.51 17.26
C LYS A 92 -19.83 -8.33 18.76
N GLN A 93 -20.53 -7.28 19.21
CA GLN A 93 -20.84 -7.06 20.61
C GLN A 93 -21.78 -8.17 21.15
N ALA A 94 -22.84 -8.51 20.39
CA ALA A 94 -23.74 -9.57 20.74
C ALA A 94 -23.04 -10.94 20.82
N LEU A 95 -22.10 -11.22 19.88
CA LEU A 95 -21.30 -12.45 19.87
C LEU A 95 -20.56 -12.68 21.19
N ALA A 96 -19.88 -11.63 21.71
CA ALA A 96 -19.12 -11.74 22.94
C ALA A 96 -20.05 -12.13 24.13
N ASN A 97 -21.16 -11.43 24.27
CA ASN A 97 -22.09 -11.64 25.37
C ASN A 97 -22.88 -12.98 25.27
N VAL A 98 -23.22 -13.39 24.05
CA VAL A 98 -23.90 -14.69 23.83
C VAL A 98 -22.94 -15.86 24.11
N LYS A 99 -21.66 -15.72 23.74
CA LYS A 99 -20.62 -16.72 24.06
C LYS A 99 -20.33 -16.82 25.55
N ALA A 100 -20.31 -15.69 26.25
CA ALA A 100 -20.07 -15.64 27.69
C ALA A 100 -21.29 -16.04 28.51
N HIS A 101 -22.43 -16.31 27.89
CA HIS A 101 -23.73 -16.54 28.53
C HIS A 101 -24.25 -15.34 29.35
N ASP A 102 -23.67 -14.13 29.13
CA ASP A 102 -24.12 -12.90 29.78
C ASP A 102 -25.47 -12.39 29.23
N MET A 103 -25.83 -12.84 28.00
CA MET A 103 -27.07 -12.48 27.34
C MET A 103 -27.78 -13.70 26.71
N PRO A 104 -29.10 -13.80 26.89
CA PRO A 104 -29.95 -13.01 27.81
C PRO A 104 -29.51 -13.17 29.28
N PRO A 105 -29.83 -12.18 30.17
CA PRO A 105 -29.56 -12.31 31.59
C PRO A 105 -30.23 -13.56 32.19
N GLU A 106 -29.68 -14.10 33.27
CA GLU A 106 -30.19 -15.35 33.89
C GLU A 106 -31.65 -15.27 34.34
N ASP A 107 -32.10 -14.07 34.71
CA ASP A 107 -33.49 -13.79 35.13
C ASP A 107 -34.47 -13.62 33.96
N PHE A 108 -34.01 -13.73 32.72
CA PHE A 108 -34.90 -13.70 31.57
C PHE A 108 -35.60 -15.01 31.37
N GLU A 109 -36.94 -15.01 31.29
CA GLU A 109 -37.78 -16.20 31.25
C GLU A 109 -37.42 -17.21 30.14
N LYS A 110 -36.97 -16.67 28.99
CA LYS A 110 -36.61 -17.51 27.84
C LYS A 110 -35.09 -17.55 27.67
N GLN A 111 -34.51 -18.70 27.85
CA GLN A 111 -33.09 -18.93 27.61
C GLN A 111 -32.87 -19.72 26.30
N PRO A 112 -31.94 -19.32 25.44
CA PRO A 112 -31.59 -20.07 24.25
C PRO A 112 -30.82 -21.35 24.63
N THR A 113 -31.04 -22.44 23.87
CA THR A 113 -30.23 -23.63 23.98
C THR A 113 -28.80 -23.43 23.51
N ASP A 114 -27.89 -24.33 23.83
CA ASP A 114 -26.51 -24.28 23.38
C ASP A 114 -26.41 -24.38 21.85
N GLU A 115 -27.26 -25.17 21.21
CA GLU A 115 -27.34 -25.28 19.75
C GLU A 115 -27.79 -23.94 19.12
N GLU A 116 -28.74 -23.24 19.72
CA GLU A 116 -29.19 -21.93 19.25
C GLU A 116 -28.10 -20.87 19.43
N ARG A 117 -27.36 -20.93 20.55
CA ARG A 117 -26.19 -20.06 20.77
C ARG A 117 -25.09 -20.34 19.73
N HIS A 118 -24.76 -21.60 19.49
CA HIS A 118 -23.80 -22.00 18.48
C HIS A 118 -24.23 -21.57 17.07
N MET A 119 -25.47 -21.76 16.69
CA MET A 119 -26.02 -21.33 15.41
C MET A 119 -25.86 -19.82 15.23
N PHE A 120 -26.16 -19.00 16.25
CA PHE A 120 -26.01 -17.55 16.22
C PHE A 120 -24.53 -17.16 16.09
N THR A 121 -23.65 -17.74 16.91
CA THR A 121 -22.21 -17.41 16.90
C THR A 121 -21.53 -17.80 15.59
N ASP A 122 -21.88 -18.95 15.01
CA ASP A 122 -21.39 -19.38 13.70
C ASP A 122 -21.85 -18.46 12.58
N TRP A 123 -23.11 -18.03 12.64
CA TRP A 123 -23.62 -17.09 11.66
C TRP A 123 -22.92 -15.74 11.74
N VAL A 124 -22.61 -15.22 12.94
CA VAL A 124 -21.90 -13.95 13.07
C VAL A 124 -20.54 -14.00 12.36
N GLY A 125 -19.86 -15.15 12.33
CA GLY A 125 -18.67 -15.38 11.52
C GLY A 125 -18.92 -15.25 10.01
N LYS A 126 -20.15 -15.49 9.55
CA LYS A 126 -20.57 -15.42 8.14
C LYS A 126 -21.17 -14.06 7.74
N VAL A 127 -21.43 -13.17 8.70
CA VAL A 127 -22.06 -11.84 8.42
C VAL A 127 -21.26 -11.01 7.42
N ARG A 128 -19.94 -11.23 7.33
CA ARG A 128 -19.06 -10.62 6.33
C ARG A 128 -19.52 -10.83 4.88
N PHE A 129 -20.19 -11.95 4.61
CA PHE A 129 -20.73 -12.23 3.27
C PHE A 129 -21.99 -11.42 2.96
N LEU A 130 -22.70 -10.92 3.98
CA LEU A 130 -23.86 -10.04 3.84
C LEU A 130 -23.46 -8.58 3.72
N SER A 131 -22.28 -8.22 4.24
CA SER A 131 -21.79 -6.87 4.10
C SER A 131 -21.57 -6.58 2.62
N PRO A 132 -22.10 -5.48 2.09
CA PRO A 132 -21.64 -5.01 0.79
C PRO A 132 -20.12 -4.91 0.87
N LYS A 133 -19.44 -5.18 -0.24
CA LYS A 133 -18.00 -4.93 -0.34
C LYS A 133 -17.78 -3.48 0.12
N ASP A 134 -17.42 -3.31 1.39
CA ASP A 134 -17.13 -2.00 1.95
C ASP A 134 -15.61 -1.81 1.90
N PRO A 135 -15.10 -1.08 0.93
CA PRO A 135 -13.66 -0.81 0.83
C PRO A 135 -13.17 0.13 1.93
N GLY A 136 -14.05 0.57 2.83
CA GLY A 136 -13.76 1.62 3.79
C GLY A 136 -13.72 3.01 3.14
N ASN A 137 -13.48 4.01 3.98
CA ASN A 137 -13.35 5.38 3.51
C ASN A 137 -12.05 5.52 2.72
N PHE A 138 -12.15 6.20 1.57
CA PHE A 138 -10.95 6.58 0.84
C PHE A 138 -10.17 7.61 1.67
N VAL A 139 -8.89 7.33 1.89
CA VAL A 139 -7.97 8.26 2.53
C VAL A 139 -7.01 8.78 1.47
N ILE A 140 -7.03 10.10 1.26
CA ILE A 140 -5.97 10.80 0.53
C ILE A 140 -4.69 10.64 1.36
N ARG A 141 -3.64 10.07 0.79
CA ARG A 141 -2.38 9.97 1.51
C ARG A 141 -1.24 10.62 0.76
N ARG A 142 -0.38 11.31 1.48
CA ARG A 142 0.88 11.82 0.98
C ARG A 142 1.85 10.65 0.73
N LEU A 143 2.75 10.82 -0.23
CA LEU A 143 3.89 9.92 -0.37
C LEU A 143 4.73 9.94 0.90
N THR A 144 5.16 8.78 1.37
CA THR A 144 6.16 8.69 2.44
C THR A 144 7.49 9.27 1.95
N LYS A 145 8.40 9.62 2.85
CA LYS A 145 9.72 10.13 2.43
C LYS A 145 10.48 9.13 1.54
N VAL A 146 10.34 7.82 1.81
CA VAL A 146 10.94 6.76 0.98
C VAL A 146 10.29 6.73 -0.42
N GLU A 147 8.96 6.77 -0.49
CA GLU A 147 8.23 6.81 -1.75
C GLU A 147 8.54 8.07 -2.56
N TYR A 148 8.63 9.21 -1.90
CA TYR A 148 8.97 10.49 -2.52
C TYR A 148 10.40 10.45 -3.09
N GLY A 149 11.39 10.02 -2.30
CA GLY A 149 12.77 9.90 -2.74
C GLY A 149 12.93 8.92 -3.92
N ASN A 150 12.30 7.75 -3.84
CA ASN A 150 12.30 6.78 -4.93
C ASN A 150 11.62 7.32 -6.19
N THR A 151 10.53 8.09 -6.04
CA THR A 151 9.83 8.71 -7.17
C THR A 151 10.72 9.78 -7.83
N LEU A 152 11.44 10.57 -7.05
CA LEU A 152 12.42 11.53 -7.59
C LEU A 152 13.56 10.83 -8.35
N ARG A 153 14.06 9.70 -7.81
CA ARG A 153 15.07 8.89 -8.50
C ARG A 153 14.56 8.41 -9.86
N ASP A 154 13.38 7.81 -9.90
CA ASP A 154 12.85 7.20 -11.12
C ASP A 154 12.40 8.25 -12.14
N LEU A 155 11.91 9.40 -11.70
CA LEU A 155 11.52 10.50 -12.56
C LEU A 155 12.72 11.32 -13.06
N LEU A 156 13.65 11.64 -12.16
CA LEU A 156 14.70 12.65 -12.40
C LEU A 156 16.13 12.09 -12.39
N GLY A 157 16.33 10.86 -11.86
CA GLY A 157 17.65 10.22 -11.79
C GLY A 157 18.51 10.68 -10.61
N VAL A 158 17.92 11.27 -9.57
CA VAL A 158 18.63 11.74 -8.36
C VAL A 158 18.69 10.67 -7.28
N ASP A 159 19.65 10.78 -6.35
CA ASP A 159 19.75 9.88 -5.21
C ASP A 159 18.54 10.09 -4.27
N PRO A 160 17.82 9.02 -3.88
CA PRO A 160 16.69 9.08 -2.95
C PRO A 160 17.03 9.68 -1.58
N VAL A 161 18.30 9.67 -1.18
CA VAL A 161 18.80 10.26 0.08
C VAL A 161 18.37 11.71 0.26
N ILE A 162 18.16 12.45 -0.83
CA ILE A 162 17.70 13.85 -0.79
C ILE A 162 16.36 14.01 -0.04
N ALA A 163 15.55 12.98 0.05
CA ALA A 163 14.28 13.01 0.78
C ALA A 163 14.43 12.76 2.30
N GLN A 164 15.63 12.43 2.79
CA GLN A 164 15.85 12.15 4.21
C GLN A 164 15.71 13.37 5.11
N GLU A 165 15.81 14.56 4.54
CA GLU A 165 15.55 15.83 5.24
C GLU A 165 14.07 16.02 5.61
N LEU A 166 13.16 15.25 4.99
CA LEU A 166 11.76 15.26 5.37
C LEU A 166 11.57 14.58 6.73
N PRO A 167 10.62 15.08 7.56
CA PRO A 167 10.31 14.43 8.83
C PRO A 167 9.80 13.00 8.62
N ASP A 168 10.07 12.14 9.60
CA ASP A 168 9.52 10.79 9.62
C ASP A 168 8.00 10.81 9.70
N GLU A 169 7.38 9.81 9.10
CA GLU A 169 5.95 9.61 9.23
C GLU A 169 5.62 9.22 10.67
N VAL A 170 4.55 9.80 11.21
CA VAL A 170 4.06 9.42 12.53
C VAL A 170 3.39 8.05 12.41
N ALA A 171 3.93 7.06 13.12
CA ALA A 171 3.29 5.76 13.26
C ALA A 171 2.02 5.91 14.11
N GLY A 172 0.85 5.54 13.57
CA GLY A 172 -0.41 5.64 14.28
C GLY A 172 -1.63 5.41 13.39
N GLU A 173 -2.81 5.54 13.97
CA GLU A 173 -4.08 5.41 13.25
C GLU A 173 -4.26 6.58 12.27
N GLY A 174 -4.06 6.29 11.00
CA GLY A 174 -4.28 7.21 9.90
C GLY A 174 -3.06 8.08 9.58
N TYR A 175 -2.86 8.29 8.29
CA TYR A 175 -1.88 9.23 7.79
C TYR A 175 -2.36 10.65 8.05
N LEU A 176 -1.50 11.47 8.64
CA LEU A 176 -1.74 12.90 8.69
C LEU A 176 -1.59 13.46 7.28
N ASN A 177 -2.72 13.80 6.67
CA ASN A 177 -2.78 14.27 5.28
C ASN A 177 -2.52 15.76 5.12
N THR A 178 -2.25 16.46 6.21
CA THR A 178 -1.98 17.88 6.19
C THR A 178 -0.51 18.14 5.89
N LEU A 179 -0.25 19.11 5.01
CA LEU A 179 1.06 19.71 4.86
C LEU A 179 1.19 20.86 5.85
N SER A 180 2.16 20.79 6.75
CA SER A 180 2.53 21.95 7.55
C SER A 180 3.27 22.97 6.69
N PRO A 181 3.30 24.26 7.06
CA PRO A 181 4.11 25.26 6.37
C PRO A 181 5.58 24.85 6.26
N LEU A 182 6.17 24.30 7.33
CA LEU A 182 7.54 23.79 7.33
C LEU A 182 7.76 22.68 6.30
N GLN A 183 6.85 21.73 6.21
CA GLN A 183 6.95 20.67 5.20
C GLN A 183 6.84 21.22 3.77
N SER A 184 5.99 22.22 3.55
CA SER A 184 5.89 22.89 2.24
C SER A 184 7.19 23.58 1.86
N GLU A 185 7.86 24.23 2.79
CA GLU A 185 9.18 24.84 2.59
C GLU A 185 10.24 23.77 2.31
N GLN A 186 10.21 22.63 3.02
CA GLN A 186 11.14 21.52 2.77
C GLN A 186 10.96 20.93 1.36
N TYR A 187 9.72 20.73 0.90
CA TYR A 187 9.48 20.26 -0.47
C TYR A 187 9.97 21.28 -1.52
N LEU A 188 9.76 22.58 -1.27
CA LEU A 188 10.29 23.65 -2.13
C LEU A 188 11.82 23.65 -2.16
N TRP A 189 12.45 23.47 -0.99
CA TRP A 189 13.91 23.39 -0.88
C TRP A 189 14.45 22.19 -1.65
N ILE A 190 13.88 20.98 -1.44
CA ILE A 190 14.28 19.77 -2.15
C ILE A 190 14.09 19.94 -3.66
N ALA A 191 12.96 20.51 -4.11
CA ALA A 191 12.74 20.77 -5.52
C ALA A 191 13.80 21.70 -6.11
N ASN A 192 14.19 22.76 -5.40
CA ASN A 192 15.27 23.67 -5.83
C ASN A 192 16.62 22.97 -5.92
N ASP A 193 16.99 22.18 -4.90
CA ASP A 193 18.26 21.47 -4.85
C ASP A 193 18.34 20.41 -5.98
N VAL A 194 17.28 19.59 -6.14
CA VAL A 194 17.19 18.61 -7.23
C VAL A 194 17.36 19.29 -8.58
N LEU A 195 16.61 20.37 -8.84
CA LEU A 195 16.67 21.08 -10.12
C LEU A 195 18.03 21.76 -10.33
N GLY A 196 18.70 22.21 -9.26
CA GLY A 196 20.04 22.72 -9.31
C GLY A 196 21.09 21.68 -9.73
N ARG A 197 20.89 20.43 -9.36
CA ARG A 197 21.80 19.32 -9.68
C ARG A 197 21.61 18.75 -11.07
N ILE A 198 20.38 18.71 -11.58
CA ILE A 198 20.05 18.02 -12.85
C ILE A 198 19.96 18.92 -14.06
N LEU A 199 19.71 20.22 -13.88
CA LEU A 199 19.57 21.16 -14.97
C LEU A 199 20.84 22.06 -15.11
N ALA A 200 21.26 22.29 -16.36
CA ALA A 200 22.35 23.17 -16.64
C ALA A 200 21.99 24.60 -16.23
N PRO A 201 23.00 25.42 -15.83
CA PRO A 201 22.83 26.85 -15.68
C PRO A 201 22.45 27.53 -17.02
N ASP A 202 21.82 28.71 -16.94
CA ASP A 202 21.47 29.48 -18.14
C ASP A 202 22.69 29.75 -19.01
N GLY A 203 22.55 29.51 -20.31
CA GLY A 203 23.61 29.66 -21.30
C GLY A 203 24.59 28.50 -21.42
N ALA A 204 24.51 27.50 -20.54
CA ALA A 204 25.30 26.28 -20.67
C ALA A 204 24.56 25.20 -21.50
N PRO A 205 25.30 24.27 -22.13
CA PRO A 205 24.68 23.15 -22.84
C PRO A 205 23.76 22.33 -21.93
N PRO A 206 22.58 21.90 -22.42
CA PRO A 206 21.63 21.12 -21.60
C PRO A 206 22.21 19.77 -21.19
N THR A 207 21.92 19.35 -19.94
CA THR A 207 22.26 18.01 -19.44
C THR A 207 21.44 16.96 -20.16
N GLU A 208 21.87 15.68 -20.11
CA GLU A 208 21.09 14.56 -20.66
C GLU A 208 19.73 14.41 -19.97
N VAL A 209 19.66 14.68 -18.66
CA VAL A 209 18.39 14.70 -17.92
C VAL A 209 17.48 15.82 -18.44
N GLN A 210 18.04 16.99 -18.68
CA GLN A 210 17.31 18.14 -19.23
C GLN A 210 16.74 17.83 -20.62
N LYS A 211 17.53 17.26 -21.51
CA LYS A 211 17.07 16.80 -22.84
C LYS A 211 15.95 15.78 -22.74
N ARG A 212 16.08 14.81 -21.83
CA ARG A 212 15.06 13.78 -21.59
C ARG A 212 13.74 14.36 -21.06
N LEU A 213 13.80 15.41 -20.24
CA LEU A 213 12.61 16.00 -19.62
C LEU A 213 11.94 17.04 -20.53
N PHE A 214 12.72 17.87 -21.20
CA PHE A 214 12.22 19.00 -21.96
C PHE A 214 12.27 18.80 -23.49
N GLY A 215 12.95 17.75 -23.95
CA GLY A 215 13.23 17.55 -25.37
C GLY A 215 14.32 18.47 -25.88
N GLU A 216 14.43 18.60 -27.20
CA GLU A 216 15.33 19.53 -27.86
C GLU A 216 14.84 20.97 -27.72
N SER A 217 15.76 21.91 -27.72
CA SER A 217 15.44 23.35 -27.72
C SER A 217 14.59 23.71 -28.97
N PRO A 218 13.50 24.47 -28.78
CA PRO A 218 12.66 24.87 -29.91
C PRO A 218 13.47 25.59 -30.99
N ALA A 219 13.20 25.29 -32.26
CA ALA A 219 13.86 26.00 -33.39
C ALA A 219 13.45 27.48 -33.40
N PRO A 220 14.28 28.36 -33.98
CA PRO A 220 13.91 29.77 -34.17
C PRO A 220 12.56 29.89 -34.90
N GLY A 221 11.66 30.72 -34.36
CA GLY A 221 10.32 30.93 -34.91
C GLY A 221 9.26 29.97 -34.43
N THR A 222 9.60 29.00 -33.56
CA THR A 222 8.61 28.11 -32.92
C THR A 222 7.80 28.91 -31.90
N ASP A 223 6.50 28.59 -31.80
CA ASP A 223 5.67 29.04 -30.68
C ASP A 223 6.17 28.41 -29.37
N LEU A 224 6.85 29.18 -28.56
CA LEU A 224 7.46 28.73 -27.31
C LEU A 224 6.41 28.28 -26.29
N ARG A 225 5.20 28.87 -26.32
CA ARG A 225 4.12 28.49 -25.43
C ARG A 225 3.55 27.12 -25.81
N ALA A 226 3.35 26.85 -27.09
CA ALA A 226 2.91 25.52 -27.57
C ALA A 226 3.98 24.46 -27.28
N ALA A 227 5.26 24.77 -27.44
CA ALA A 227 6.35 23.90 -27.06
C ALA A 227 6.34 23.59 -25.54
N ALA A 228 6.15 24.63 -24.71
CA ALA A 228 6.03 24.46 -23.25
C ALA A 228 4.81 23.64 -22.84
N GLU A 229 3.68 23.76 -23.55
CA GLU A 229 2.50 22.92 -23.32
C GLU A 229 2.81 21.42 -23.54
N SER A 230 3.49 21.09 -24.63
CA SER A 230 3.91 19.69 -24.88
C SER A 230 4.80 19.16 -23.75
N VAL A 231 5.75 19.98 -23.29
CA VAL A 231 6.60 19.63 -22.13
C VAL A 231 5.77 19.48 -20.87
N ALA A 232 4.85 20.41 -20.58
CA ALA A 232 3.99 20.35 -19.40
C ALA A 232 3.16 19.05 -19.36
N ARG A 233 2.53 18.70 -20.48
CA ARG A 233 1.74 17.46 -20.60
C ARG A 233 2.60 16.22 -20.38
N SER A 234 3.79 16.16 -20.97
CA SER A 234 4.73 15.04 -20.82
C SER A 234 5.22 14.89 -19.38
N LEU A 235 5.64 16.00 -18.74
CA LEU A 235 6.11 15.99 -17.35
C LEU A 235 5.00 15.62 -16.38
N ALA A 236 3.84 16.26 -16.49
CA ALA A 236 2.71 16.03 -15.64
C ALA A 236 2.18 14.59 -15.79
N ARG A 237 2.16 14.04 -17.02
CA ARG A 237 1.79 12.62 -17.24
C ARG A 237 2.61 11.66 -16.39
N LYS A 238 3.92 11.86 -16.31
CA LYS A 238 4.85 11.03 -15.53
C LYS A 238 4.72 11.31 -14.04
N ALA A 239 4.77 12.59 -13.65
CA ALA A 239 4.77 13.02 -12.27
C ALA A 239 3.43 12.75 -11.56
N TYR A 240 2.29 12.95 -12.23
CA TYR A 240 0.95 12.71 -11.69
C TYR A 240 0.49 11.26 -11.88
N ARG A 241 1.30 10.46 -12.60
CA ARG A 241 1.05 9.01 -12.82
C ARG A 241 -0.27 8.74 -13.58
N ARG A 242 -0.79 9.77 -14.26
CA ARG A 242 -1.97 9.79 -15.13
C ARG A 242 -1.90 10.96 -16.10
N PRO A 243 -2.67 10.98 -17.18
CA PRO A 243 -2.81 12.18 -17.98
C PRO A 243 -3.25 13.38 -17.13
N ALA A 244 -2.59 14.53 -17.31
CA ALA A 244 -3.04 15.76 -16.69
C ALA A 244 -4.29 16.29 -17.40
N SER A 245 -5.20 16.86 -16.65
CA SER A 245 -6.34 17.59 -17.22
C SER A 245 -5.88 18.90 -17.83
N ASP A 246 -6.70 19.48 -18.73
CA ASP A 246 -6.40 20.77 -19.33
C ASP A 246 -6.26 21.86 -18.27
N ALA A 247 -7.11 21.87 -17.24
CA ALA A 247 -7.00 22.81 -16.13
C ALA A 247 -5.67 22.67 -15.34
N GLU A 248 -5.15 21.46 -15.17
CA GLU A 248 -3.83 21.26 -14.54
C GLU A 248 -2.69 21.74 -15.43
N VAL A 249 -2.81 21.53 -16.73
CA VAL A 249 -1.83 22.04 -17.72
C VAL A 249 -1.86 23.56 -17.76
N ASP A 250 -3.04 24.17 -17.72
CA ASP A 250 -3.21 25.64 -17.70
C ASP A 250 -2.53 26.29 -16.48
N VAL A 251 -2.59 25.65 -15.31
CA VAL A 251 -1.87 26.12 -14.11
C VAL A 251 -0.36 26.10 -14.36
N LEU A 252 0.17 25.05 -14.99
CA LEU A 252 1.60 24.94 -15.29
C LEU A 252 2.03 25.99 -16.36
N LEU A 253 1.19 26.19 -17.38
CA LEU A 253 1.42 27.22 -18.38
C LEU A 253 1.33 28.63 -17.80
N GLY A 254 0.46 28.86 -16.82
CA GLY A 254 0.44 30.13 -16.08
C GLY A 254 1.77 30.45 -15.38
N VAL A 255 2.44 29.42 -14.82
CA VAL A 255 3.80 29.59 -14.26
C VAL A 255 4.81 29.90 -15.36
N PHE A 256 4.73 29.25 -16.51
CA PHE A 256 5.57 29.51 -17.66
C PHE A 256 5.36 30.94 -18.17
N ASP A 257 4.13 31.39 -18.39
CA ASP A 257 3.77 32.71 -18.88
C ASP A 257 4.25 33.80 -17.91
N LEU A 258 4.11 33.58 -16.59
CA LEU A 258 4.62 34.48 -15.56
C LEU A 258 6.16 34.59 -15.63
N ALA A 259 6.87 33.48 -15.85
CA ALA A 259 8.32 33.48 -16.01
C ALA A 259 8.76 34.29 -17.27
N CYS A 260 8.08 34.10 -18.39
CA CYS A 260 8.32 34.82 -19.62
C CYS A 260 8.03 36.32 -19.46
N ALA A 261 6.96 36.70 -18.78
CA ALA A 261 6.64 38.10 -18.47
C ALA A 261 7.74 38.77 -17.64
N ASN A 262 8.43 38.02 -16.79
CA ASN A 262 9.61 38.44 -16.03
C ASN A 262 10.94 38.32 -16.82
N LYS A 263 10.87 38.11 -18.13
CA LYS A 263 12.02 38.05 -19.05
C LYS A 263 13.00 36.92 -18.76
N LEU A 264 12.52 35.82 -18.15
CA LEU A 264 13.33 34.62 -17.99
C LEU A 264 13.50 33.90 -19.34
N SER A 265 14.63 33.22 -19.51
CA SER A 265 14.89 32.39 -20.68
C SER A 265 13.89 31.20 -20.75
N TYR A 266 13.69 30.65 -21.95
CA TYR A 266 12.83 29.48 -22.13
C TYR A 266 13.21 28.32 -21.20
N PRO A 267 14.50 27.88 -21.08
CA PRO A 267 14.90 26.85 -20.12
C PRO A 267 14.60 27.22 -18.65
N ALA A 268 14.81 28.51 -18.29
CA ALA A 268 14.50 28.95 -16.92
C ALA A 268 13.01 28.96 -16.62
N ALA A 269 12.17 29.31 -17.60
CA ALA A 269 10.70 29.18 -17.47
C ALA A 269 10.25 27.74 -17.33
N LEU A 270 10.82 26.81 -18.12
CA LEU A 270 10.58 25.38 -17.96
C LEU A 270 11.04 24.83 -16.59
N ARG A 271 12.14 25.33 -16.07
CA ARG A 271 12.63 25.00 -14.72
C ARG A 271 11.60 25.36 -13.64
N LEU A 272 11.02 26.55 -13.71
CA LEU A 272 9.98 26.99 -12.78
C LEU A 272 8.70 26.13 -12.91
N MET A 273 8.32 25.79 -14.14
CA MET A 273 7.20 24.91 -14.40
C MET A 273 7.43 23.51 -13.80
N LEU A 274 8.63 22.91 -13.98
CA LEU A 274 8.97 21.62 -13.35
C LEU A 274 8.98 21.74 -11.82
N LYS A 275 9.45 22.84 -11.26
CA LYS A 275 9.36 23.10 -9.83
C LYS A 275 7.89 23.07 -9.34
N ALA A 276 6.99 23.73 -10.07
CA ALA A 276 5.57 23.72 -9.76
C ALA A 276 4.98 22.29 -9.79
N VAL A 277 5.40 21.45 -10.75
CA VAL A 277 5.02 20.03 -10.79
C VAL A 277 5.46 19.31 -9.52
N LEU A 278 6.73 19.47 -9.11
CA LEU A 278 7.31 18.71 -7.97
C LEU A 278 6.74 19.07 -6.60
N VAL A 279 6.10 20.24 -6.47
CA VAL A 279 5.46 20.68 -5.22
C VAL A 279 3.94 20.64 -5.29
N SER A 280 3.37 20.18 -6.42
CA SER A 280 1.93 20.10 -6.60
C SER A 280 1.29 18.98 -5.76
N PRO A 281 0.05 19.15 -5.30
CA PRO A 281 -0.68 18.09 -4.62
C PRO A 281 -0.78 16.81 -5.46
N GLN A 282 -0.92 16.92 -6.78
CA GLN A 282 -1.01 15.78 -7.71
C GLN A 282 0.27 14.94 -7.71
N PHE A 283 1.42 15.54 -7.47
CA PHE A 283 2.69 14.83 -7.31
C PHE A 283 2.85 14.26 -5.90
N LEU A 284 2.60 15.07 -4.88
CA LEU A 284 2.88 14.74 -3.49
C LEU A 284 1.90 13.73 -2.87
N PHE A 285 0.68 13.62 -3.43
CA PHE A 285 -0.37 12.77 -2.85
C PHE A 285 -0.82 11.66 -3.82
N ILE A 286 -1.29 10.56 -3.24
CA ILE A 286 -2.08 9.56 -3.92
C ILE A 286 -3.54 9.96 -3.71
N THR A 287 -4.14 10.53 -4.76
CA THR A 287 -5.49 11.10 -4.73
C THR A 287 -6.55 10.14 -5.31
N PRO A 288 -7.83 10.28 -4.97
CA PRO A 288 -8.92 9.61 -5.68
C PRO A 288 -9.03 10.14 -7.11
N ALA A 289 -9.50 9.29 -8.03
CA ALA A 289 -9.67 9.69 -9.43
C ALA A 289 -10.85 10.62 -9.65
N ARG A 290 -11.92 10.43 -8.91
CA ARG A 290 -13.20 11.09 -9.15
C ARG A 290 -13.94 11.34 -7.85
N GLU A 291 -14.76 12.36 -7.84
CA GLU A 291 -15.78 12.53 -6.81
C GLU A 291 -16.87 11.45 -6.96
N ALA A 292 -17.41 11.03 -5.81
CA ALA A 292 -18.53 10.10 -5.79
C ALA A 292 -19.73 10.72 -6.50
N GLN A 293 -20.30 10.00 -7.47
CA GLN A 293 -21.60 10.40 -8.01
C GLN A 293 -22.69 10.15 -6.94
N ALA A 294 -23.72 11.00 -6.94
CA ALA A 294 -24.82 10.87 -6.00
C ALA A 294 -25.42 9.45 -6.07
N GLY A 295 -25.47 8.76 -4.93
CA GLY A 295 -25.96 7.38 -4.82
C GLY A 295 -24.93 6.27 -5.08
N GLN A 296 -23.69 6.59 -5.43
CA GLN A 296 -22.63 5.61 -5.62
C GLN A 296 -21.87 5.37 -4.31
N ALA A 297 -22.16 4.25 -3.64
CA ALA A 297 -21.53 3.90 -2.37
C ALA A 297 -20.07 3.43 -2.51
N ILE A 298 -19.71 2.84 -3.65
CA ILE A 298 -18.37 2.32 -3.94
C ILE A 298 -17.91 2.84 -5.30
N ILE A 299 -16.76 3.50 -5.31
CA ILE A 299 -16.13 3.99 -6.54
C ILE A 299 -15.02 3.03 -6.92
N PRO A 300 -15.12 2.34 -8.08
CA PRO A 300 -14.03 1.50 -8.54
C PRO A 300 -12.81 2.35 -8.91
N LEU A 301 -11.63 1.87 -8.59
CA LEU A 301 -10.39 2.49 -9.05
C LEU A 301 -10.34 2.47 -10.58
N ASP A 302 -9.84 3.55 -11.17
CA ASP A 302 -9.43 3.50 -12.57
C ASP A 302 -8.07 2.80 -12.73
N ASP A 303 -7.64 2.55 -13.97
CA ASP A 303 -6.41 1.82 -14.24
C ASP A 303 -5.16 2.59 -13.79
N TYR A 304 -5.14 3.92 -13.84
CA TYR A 304 -4.02 4.74 -13.36
C TYR A 304 -3.88 4.70 -11.85
N GLN A 305 -5.00 4.74 -11.14
CA GLN A 305 -5.01 4.60 -9.69
C GLN A 305 -4.56 3.21 -9.27
N LEU A 306 -5.02 2.18 -9.98
CA LEU A 306 -4.62 0.81 -9.72
C LEU A 306 -3.12 0.62 -9.98
N ALA A 307 -2.59 1.15 -11.10
CA ALA A 307 -1.16 1.14 -11.41
C ALA A 307 -0.34 1.81 -10.30
N SER A 308 -0.75 3.01 -9.87
CA SER A 308 -0.10 3.74 -8.79
C SER A 308 -0.11 2.96 -7.48
N ARG A 309 -1.27 2.45 -7.07
CA ARG A 309 -1.39 1.70 -5.81
C ARG A 309 -0.56 0.43 -5.80
N LEU A 310 -0.55 -0.33 -6.90
CA LEU A 310 0.28 -1.53 -7.04
C LEU A 310 1.77 -1.20 -6.95
N SER A 311 2.19 -0.18 -7.69
CA SER A 311 3.60 0.22 -7.74
C SER A 311 4.09 0.72 -6.38
N TYR A 312 3.36 1.62 -5.73
CA TYR A 312 3.75 2.11 -4.41
C TYR A 312 3.68 1.05 -3.32
N LEU A 313 2.70 0.13 -3.37
CA LEU A 313 2.62 -0.98 -2.43
C LEU A 313 3.82 -1.93 -2.56
N LEU A 314 4.17 -2.32 -3.79
CA LEU A 314 5.14 -3.39 -4.02
C LEU A 314 6.58 -2.88 -4.19
N TRP A 315 6.76 -1.64 -4.68
CA TRP A 315 8.06 -1.08 -5.03
C TRP A 315 8.39 0.23 -4.31
N SER A 316 7.43 0.82 -3.59
CA SER A 316 7.55 2.15 -2.97
C SER A 316 8.02 3.22 -3.96
N THR A 317 7.57 3.14 -5.21
CA THR A 317 7.87 4.13 -6.27
C THR A 317 6.76 4.21 -7.30
N MET A 318 6.90 5.15 -8.26
CA MET A 318 5.95 5.37 -9.33
C MET A 318 5.82 4.17 -10.30
N PRO A 319 4.69 4.03 -11.03
CA PRO A 319 4.53 3.01 -12.05
C PRO A 319 5.59 3.09 -13.13
N ASP A 320 6.07 1.93 -13.58
CA ASP A 320 6.96 1.84 -14.73
C ASP A 320 6.20 2.00 -16.07
N ALA A 321 6.95 1.96 -17.16
CA ALA A 321 6.40 2.15 -18.51
C ALA A 321 5.35 1.08 -18.86
N GLU A 322 5.55 -0.18 -18.41
CA GLU A 322 4.62 -1.27 -18.70
C GLU A 322 3.29 -1.10 -17.97
N LEU A 323 3.32 -0.81 -16.66
CA LEU A 323 2.09 -0.49 -15.90
C LEU A 323 1.38 0.73 -16.48
N SER A 324 2.13 1.76 -16.85
CA SER A 324 1.57 2.97 -17.44
C SER A 324 0.90 2.70 -18.79
N ALA A 325 1.50 1.88 -19.65
CA ALA A 325 0.94 1.50 -20.95
C ALA A 325 -0.34 0.65 -20.80
N LEU A 326 -0.36 -0.26 -19.81
CA LEU A 326 -1.56 -1.04 -19.52
C LEU A 326 -2.69 -0.17 -18.96
N ALA A 327 -2.37 0.85 -18.16
CA ALA A 327 -3.34 1.82 -17.70
C ALA A 327 -3.88 2.71 -18.84
N ASP A 328 -3.00 3.15 -19.76
CA ASP A 328 -3.41 3.89 -20.98
C ASP A 328 -4.36 3.07 -21.87
N ALA A 329 -4.13 1.75 -21.94
CA ALA A 329 -4.96 0.81 -22.70
C ALA A 329 -6.27 0.41 -21.98
N GLY A 330 -6.48 0.80 -20.72
CA GLY A 330 -7.64 0.41 -19.92
C GLY A 330 -7.70 -1.09 -19.59
N LYS A 331 -6.55 -1.79 -19.59
CA LYS A 331 -6.46 -3.25 -19.46
C LYS A 331 -6.04 -3.75 -18.08
N LEU A 332 -5.55 -2.86 -17.21
CA LEU A 332 -4.95 -3.29 -15.96
C LEU A 332 -5.97 -3.93 -15.00
N ARG A 333 -7.25 -3.60 -15.11
CA ARG A 333 -8.33 -4.19 -14.30
C ARG A 333 -8.79 -5.56 -14.77
N GLU A 334 -8.33 -6.03 -15.94
CA GLU A 334 -8.59 -7.39 -16.38
C GLU A 334 -7.92 -8.40 -15.44
N PRO A 335 -8.64 -9.39 -14.86
CA PRO A 335 -8.10 -10.27 -13.82
C PRO A 335 -6.81 -11.00 -14.22
N ALA A 336 -6.72 -11.46 -15.45
CA ALA A 336 -5.53 -12.15 -15.98
C ALA A 336 -4.33 -11.20 -16.08
N VAL A 337 -4.55 -9.97 -16.58
CA VAL A 337 -3.52 -8.94 -16.71
C VAL A 337 -3.05 -8.50 -15.32
N LEU A 338 -3.98 -8.22 -14.42
CA LEU A 338 -3.67 -7.84 -13.04
C LEU A 338 -2.82 -8.91 -12.35
N LYS A 339 -3.21 -10.18 -12.44
CA LYS A 339 -2.46 -11.32 -11.87
C LYS A 339 -1.04 -11.41 -12.46
N ALA A 340 -0.90 -11.24 -13.77
CA ALA A 340 0.40 -11.24 -14.43
C ALA A 340 1.29 -10.08 -13.95
N GLN A 341 0.74 -8.88 -13.83
CA GLN A 341 1.47 -7.72 -13.34
C GLN A 341 1.88 -7.87 -11.88
N VAL A 342 1.01 -8.35 -11.00
CA VAL A 342 1.39 -8.62 -9.59
C VAL A 342 2.55 -9.61 -9.51
N LYS A 343 2.53 -10.71 -10.28
CA LYS A 343 3.65 -11.66 -10.35
C LYS A 343 4.94 -11.00 -10.83
N ARG A 344 4.87 -10.19 -11.89
CA ARG A 344 6.02 -9.46 -12.43
C ARG A 344 6.61 -8.51 -11.39
N LEU A 345 5.76 -7.73 -10.74
CA LEU A 345 6.16 -6.77 -9.72
C LEU A 345 6.83 -7.46 -8.51
N LEU A 346 6.29 -8.59 -8.06
CA LEU A 346 6.86 -9.37 -6.96
C LEU A 346 8.19 -10.06 -7.34
N ALA A 347 8.38 -10.40 -8.61
CA ALA A 347 9.64 -10.98 -9.10
C ALA A 347 10.77 -9.95 -9.24
N ASP A 348 10.45 -8.66 -9.37
CA ASP A 348 11.44 -7.58 -9.48
C ASP A 348 12.14 -7.35 -8.13
N LYS A 349 13.44 -7.00 -8.18
CA LYS A 349 14.24 -6.68 -6.98
C LYS A 349 13.68 -5.53 -6.14
N ARG A 350 12.94 -4.60 -6.76
CA ARG A 350 12.26 -3.49 -6.08
C ARG A 350 11.17 -3.97 -5.11
N SER A 351 10.67 -5.20 -5.26
CA SER A 351 9.65 -5.77 -4.36
C SER A 351 10.14 -5.95 -2.91
N ARG A 352 11.44 -5.85 -2.67
CA ARG A 352 12.00 -5.71 -1.32
C ARG A 352 11.34 -4.57 -0.54
N ALA A 353 10.94 -3.51 -1.22
CA ALA A 353 10.24 -2.38 -0.61
C ALA A 353 8.95 -2.78 0.13
N LEU A 354 8.29 -3.88 -0.26
CA LEU A 354 7.14 -4.41 0.47
C LEU A 354 7.52 -4.89 1.87
N PHE A 355 8.69 -5.54 2.01
CA PHE A 355 9.19 -5.91 3.34
C PHE A 355 9.62 -4.67 4.12
N ASP A 356 10.43 -3.80 3.52
CA ASP A 356 10.99 -2.62 4.20
C ASP A 356 9.87 -1.65 4.66
N GLY A 357 8.82 -1.45 3.86
CA GLY A 357 7.72 -0.53 4.16
C GLY A 357 6.55 -1.13 4.96
N PHE A 358 6.31 -2.44 4.84
CA PHE A 358 5.20 -3.11 5.52
C PHE A 358 5.67 -4.25 6.42
N GLY A 359 6.40 -5.23 5.86
CA GLY A 359 6.73 -6.46 6.57
C GLY A 359 7.51 -6.23 7.86
N ALA A 360 8.52 -5.37 7.83
CA ALA A 360 9.34 -5.06 8.99
C ALA A 360 8.53 -4.38 10.12
N GLN A 361 7.60 -3.50 9.77
CA GLN A 361 6.72 -2.86 10.75
C GLN A 361 5.70 -3.85 11.32
N TRP A 362 5.07 -4.62 10.45
CA TRP A 362 4.08 -5.63 10.86
C TRP A 362 4.66 -6.69 11.79
N LEU A 363 5.92 -7.09 11.55
CA LEU A 363 6.65 -8.04 12.40
C LEU A 363 7.32 -7.38 13.63
N GLY A 364 7.17 -6.07 13.81
CA GLY A 364 7.77 -5.34 14.94
C GLY A 364 9.30 -5.22 14.88
N LEU A 365 9.89 -5.30 13.68
CA LEU A 365 11.34 -5.30 13.45
C LEU A 365 11.92 -3.90 13.16
N GLY A 366 11.08 -2.86 13.07
CA GLY A 366 11.50 -1.52 12.66
C GLY A 366 12.69 -0.97 13.45
N ASP A 367 12.69 -1.19 14.75
CA ASP A 367 13.70 -0.67 15.67
C ASP A 367 14.96 -1.55 15.78
N LEU A 368 14.95 -2.76 15.22
CA LEU A 368 16.06 -3.71 15.42
C LEU A 368 17.42 -3.15 14.98
N LYS A 369 17.45 -2.33 13.93
CA LYS A 369 18.69 -1.73 13.42
C LYS A 369 19.26 -0.65 14.33
N ILE A 370 18.40 0.13 14.97
CA ILE A 370 18.78 1.30 15.78
C ILE A 370 18.82 1.01 17.28
N LYS A 371 18.23 -0.11 17.71
CA LYS A 371 18.18 -0.50 19.11
C LYS A 371 19.58 -0.73 19.68
N THR A 372 19.86 -0.10 20.82
CA THR A 372 21.09 -0.32 21.56
C THR A 372 20.94 -1.47 22.53
N PHE A 373 21.93 -2.32 22.61
CA PHE A 373 21.99 -3.46 23.53
C PHE A 373 23.12 -3.27 24.52
N ASP A 374 22.93 -3.73 25.75
CA ASP A 374 23.98 -3.83 26.75
C ASP A 374 25.01 -4.88 26.29
N THR A 375 26.18 -4.44 25.83
CA THR A 375 27.22 -5.31 25.29
C THR A 375 27.81 -6.27 26.32
N ALA A 376 27.72 -5.96 27.62
CA ALA A 376 28.15 -6.86 28.68
C ALA A 376 27.19 -8.05 28.86
N LYS A 377 25.85 -7.79 28.68
CA LYS A 377 24.83 -8.82 28.80
C LYS A 377 24.57 -9.57 27.49
N PHE A 378 24.72 -8.88 26.37
CA PHE A 378 24.43 -9.39 25.03
C PHE A 378 25.60 -9.14 24.07
N PRO A 379 26.78 -9.74 24.31
CA PRO A 379 27.99 -9.49 23.51
C PRO A 379 27.83 -9.92 22.04
N GLN A 380 26.94 -10.88 21.77
CA GLN A 380 26.63 -11.37 20.42
C GLN A 380 25.75 -10.43 19.59
N MET A 381 25.08 -9.43 20.20
CA MET A 381 24.16 -8.52 19.52
C MET A 381 24.88 -7.38 18.79
N THR A 382 25.84 -7.75 17.96
CA THR A 382 26.59 -6.82 17.09
C THR A 382 25.71 -6.25 15.97
N SER A 383 26.18 -5.23 15.27
CA SER A 383 25.50 -4.68 14.08
C SER A 383 25.36 -5.74 12.97
N GLU A 384 26.37 -6.62 12.83
CA GLU A 384 26.36 -7.73 11.87
C GLU A 384 25.28 -8.76 12.23
N MET A 385 25.19 -9.14 13.51
CA MET A 385 24.16 -10.05 13.99
C MET A 385 22.75 -9.48 13.74
N ARG A 386 22.51 -8.19 14.07
CA ARG A 386 21.22 -7.55 13.82
C ARG A 386 20.88 -7.48 12.33
N SER A 387 21.87 -7.25 11.49
CA SER A 387 21.67 -7.29 10.02
C SER A 387 21.31 -8.70 9.54
N ALA A 388 21.95 -9.72 10.07
CA ALA A 388 21.66 -11.11 9.75
C ALA A 388 20.23 -11.51 10.18
N MET A 389 19.80 -11.11 11.38
CA MET A 389 18.41 -11.33 11.85
C MET A 389 17.38 -10.62 10.95
N MET A 390 17.69 -9.40 10.51
CA MET A 390 16.81 -8.67 9.60
C MET A 390 16.73 -9.35 8.22
N ASP A 391 17.85 -9.87 7.73
CA ASP A 391 17.90 -10.60 6.46
C ASP A 391 17.15 -11.95 6.54
N GLU A 392 17.25 -12.67 7.66
CA GLU A 392 16.45 -13.86 7.92
C GLU A 392 14.95 -13.56 7.80
N ALA A 393 14.47 -12.58 8.57
CA ALA A 393 13.07 -12.19 8.55
C ALA A 393 12.61 -11.72 7.16
N ARG A 394 13.46 -10.96 6.46
CA ARG A 394 13.17 -10.49 5.11
C ARG A 394 13.04 -11.64 4.12
N LEU A 395 14.02 -12.54 4.09
CA LEU A 395 14.02 -13.68 3.16
C LEU A 395 12.82 -14.61 3.44
N PHE A 396 12.51 -14.81 4.72
CA PHE A 396 11.36 -15.59 5.13
C PHE A 396 10.04 -14.96 4.64
N PHE A 397 9.85 -13.66 4.88
CA PHE A 397 8.69 -12.91 4.39
C PHE A 397 8.61 -12.96 2.86
N GLU A 398 9.71 -12.68 2.16
CA GLU A 398 9.77 -12.69 0.70
C GLU A 398 9.44 -14.07 0.11
N SER A 399 9.88 -15.15 0.73
CA SER A 399 9.58 -16.51 0.26
C SER A 399 8.09 -16.82 0.34
N ILE A 400 7.44 -16.46 1.45
CA ILE A 400 6.00 -16.66 1.63
C ILE A 400 5.21 -15.86 0.58
N VAL A 401 5.57 -14.59 0.36
CA VAL A 401 4.86 -13.71 -0.57
C VAL A 401 5.10 -14.12 -2.04
N ARG A 402 6.37 -14.35 -2.43
CA ARG A 402 6.72 -14.66 -3.82
C ARG A 402 6.25 -16.03 -4.27
N GLU A 403 6.29 -17.00 -3.37
CA GLU A 403 5.85 -18.37 -3.65
C GLU A 403 4.35 -18.57 -3.40
N ASN A 404 3.66 -17.50 -2.99
CA ASN A 404 2.23 -17.54 -2.65
C ASN A 404 1.90 -18.65 -1.64
N ARG A 405 2.74 -18.79 -0.60
CA ARG A 405 2.53 -19.75 0.48
C ARG A 405 1.37 -19.29 1.37
N SER A 406 0.87 -20.20 2.18
CA SER A 406 -0.15 -19.85 3.18
C SER A 406 0.36 -18.80 4.16
N VAL A 407 -0.47 -17.83 4.53
CA VAL A 407 -0.14 -16.87 5.61
C VAL A 407 0.06 -17.57 6.96
N VAL A 408 -0.47 -18.78 7.16
CA VAL A 408 -0.23 -19.60 8.35
C VAL A 408 1.25 -19.95 8.48
N SER A 409 2.00 -20.00 7.38
CA SER A 409 3.46 -20.21 7.38
C SER A 409 4.24 -19.15 8.16
N PHE A 410 3.67 -17.98 8.44
CA PHE A 410 4.30 -17.02 9.37
C PHE A 410 4.35 -17.53 10.82
N VAL A 411 3.52 -18.49 11.19
CA VAL A 411 3.40 -19.04 12.55
C VAL A 411 3.82 -20.50 12.62
N ASP A 412 3.61 -21.26 11.53
CA ASP A 412 3.73 -22.72 11.46
C ASP A 412 4.63 -23.15 10.30
N SER A 413 5.86 -22.63 10.25
CA SER A 413 6.86 -23.05 9.27
C SER A 413 7.92 -23.92 9.89
N ASP A 414 8.38 -24.90 9.11
CA ASP A 414 9.47 -25.83 9.42
C ASP A 414 10.81 -25.43 8.79
N PHE A 415 10.89 -24.21 8.22
CA PHE A 415 12.11 -23.70 7.56
C PHE A 415 12.37 -22.24 7.96
N THR A 416 13.64 -21.83 7.85
CA THR A 416 14.09 -20.44 7.92
C THR A 416 15.30 -20.23 7.01
N PHE A 417 15.84 -19.01 6.98
CA PHE A 417 17.01 -18.63 6.19
C PHE A 417 18.14 -18.22 7.12
N LEU A 418 19.26 -18.91 7.05
CA LEU A 418 20.40 -18.68 7.91
C LEU A 418 21.65 -18.33 7.10
N ASN A 419 22.44 -17.43 7.64
CA ASN A 419 23.83 -17.25 7.26
C ASN A 419 24.77 -17.83 8.36
N GLY A 420 26.08 -17.81 8.14
CA GLY A 420 27.03 -18.34 9.09
C GLY A 420 26.96 -17.68 10.49
N THR A 421 26.64 -16.39 10.57
CA THR A 421 26.49 -15.65 11.82
C THR A 421 25.31 -16.16 12.63
N LEU A 422 24.15 -16.38 11.98
CA LEU A 422 22.94 -16.89 12.63
C LEU A 422 23.07 -18.39 12.95
N ALA A 423 23.71 -19.17 12.08
CA ALA A 423 23.92 -20.59 12.31
C ALA A 423 24.68 -20.83 13.63
N ALA A 424 25.71 -20.01 13.91
CA ALA A 424 26.42 -20.07 15.19
C ALA A 424 25.53 -19.73 16.38
N LEU A 425 24.63 -18.72 16.23
CA LEU A 425 23.70 -18.34 17.29
C LEU A 425 22.68 -19.46 17.60
N TYR A 426 22.20 -20.15 16.58
CA TYR A 426 21.26 -21.26 16.71
C TYR A 426 21.93 -22.61 17.06
N GLY A 427 23.23 -22.63 17.28
CA GLY A 427 23.98 -23.86 17.61
C GLY A 427 24.07 -24.86 16.45
N LEU A 428 23.88 -24.39 15.21
CA LEU A 428 24.02 -25.18 14.00
C LEU A 428 25.48 -25.09 13.54
N GLU A 429 26.28 -26.10 13.87
CA GLU A 429 27.67 -26.18 13.40
C GLU A 429 27.71 -26.40 11.88
N LYS A 430 28.75 -25.88 11.25
CA LYS A 430 28.96 -26.06 9.80
C LYS A 430 28.98 -27.57 9.47
N SER A 431 27.92 -28.03 8.88
CA SER A 431 27.93 -29.32 8.18
C SER A 431 28.51 -29.15 6.78
#